data_345e0336997fe0a03e8c5af036136567
#
_entry.id   345e0336997fe0a03e8c5af036136567
#
_cell.length_a   1.000
_cell.length_b   1.000
_cell.length_c   1.000
_cell.angle_alpha   90.00
_cell.angle_beta   90.00
_cell.angle_gamma   90.00
#
_symmetry.space_group_name_H-M   'P 1'
#
loop_
_entity.id
_entity.type
_entity.pdbx_description
1 polymer ?
#
loop_
_entity_poly.entity_id
_entity_poly.type
_entity_poly.pdbx_seq_one_letter_code
_entity_poly.pdbx_strand_id
1 'polypeptide(L)' 'KELMEIFTGELDLKLPDNPGWKIIKGGMSFNVPKNSSFNVKVSKIINYTCTYFDE' A
#
# COMPACT_ATOMS: atom_id res chain seq x y z
N LYS A 1 7.37 -3.55 10.31
CA LYS A 1 6.46 -2.52 9.80
C LYS A 1 6.99 -1.93 8.51
N GLU A 2 6.13 -1.77 7.54
CA GLU A 2 6.49 -1.22 6.25
C GLU A 2 5.70 0.05 5.99
N LEU A 3 6.38 1.05 5.42
CA LEU A 3 5.74 2.24 4.88
C LEU A 3 5.82 2.17 3.36
N MET A 4 4.66 2.14 2.72
CA MET A 4 4.55 2.13 1.26
C MET A 4 4.15 3.52 0.80
N GLU A 5 4.98 4.13 -0.04
CA GLU A 5 4.71 5.45 -0.60
C GLU A 5 4.53 5.32 -2.10
N ILE A 6 3.39 5.77 -2.60
CA ILE A 6 3.05 5.70 -4.02
C ILE A 6 3.32 7.06 -4.64
N PHE A 7 4.21 7.11 -5.63
CA PHE A 7 4.56 8.37 -6.29
C PHE A 7 3.67 8.65 -7.49
N THR A 8 3.40 7.63 -8.29
CA THR A 8 2.54 7.77 -9.47
C THR A 8 1.69 6.51 -9.64
N GLY A 9 0.60 6.65 -10.39
CA GLY A 9 -0.26 5.53 -10.71
C GLY A 9 -1.42 5.38 -9.76
N GLU A 10 -2.05 4.23 -9.81
CA GLU A 10 -3.24 3.96 -9.01
C GLU A 10 -3.35 2.47 -8.74
N LEU A 11 -3.73 2.12 -7.54
CA LEU A 11 -3.98 0.73 -7.17
C LEU A 11 -5.15 0.63 -6.20
N ASP A 12 -5.73 -0.56 -6.13
CA ASP A 12 -6.71 -0.90 -5.11
C ASP A 12 -6.00 -1.71 -4.04
N LEU A 13 -6.22 -1.35 -2.79
CA LEU A 13 -5.56 -1.96 -1.64
C LEU A 13 -6.59 -2.56 -0.69
N LYS A 14 -6.30 -3.77 -0.24
CA LYS A 14 -7.08 -4.42 0.82
C LYS A 14 -6.13 -4.88 1.91
N LEU A 15 -6.27 -4.29 3.09
CA LEU A 15 -5.50 -4.66 4.27
C LEU A 15 -6.24 -5.71 5.09
N PRO A 16 -5.53 -6.52 5.90
CA PRO A 16 -6.17 -7.59 6.69
C PRO A 16 -7.27 -7.09 7.61
N ASP A 17 -7.08 -5.91 8.19
CA ASP A 17 -8.02 -5.36 9.17
C ASP A 17 -9.15 -4.55 8.54
N ASN A 18 -9.13 -4.35 7.23
CA ASN A 18 -10.14 -3.59 6.51
C ASN A 18 -10.84 -4.50 5.52
N PRO A 19 -12.13 -4.73 5.64
CA PRO A 19 -12.84 -5.64 4.73
C PRO A 19 -13.05 -5.06 3.33
N GLY A 20 -12.90 -3.77 3.16
CA GLY A 20 -13.12 -3.12 1.87
C GLY A 20 -11.84 -2.78 1.14
N TRP A 21 -11.96 -2.53 -0.15
CA TRP A 21 -10.85 -2.06 -0.97
C TRP A 21 -10.75 -0.55 -0.89
N LYS A 22 -9.51 -0.04 -0.82
CA LYS A 22 -9.22 1.39 -0.86
C LYS A 22 -8.48 1.71 -2.14
N ILE A 23 -8.78 2.86 -2.72
CA ILE A 23 -8.04 3.36 -3.88
C ILE A 23 -6.87 4.20 -3.38
N ILE A 24 -5.67 3.82 -3.78
CA ILE A 24 -4.43 4.54 -3.45
C ILE A 24 -3.86 5.11 -4.74
N LYS A 25 -3.63 6.41 -4.76
CA LYS A 25 -3.13 7.14 -5.92
C LYS A 25 -1.78 7.76 -5.63
N GLY A 26 -1.11 8.25 -6.67
CA GLY A 26 0.14 8.97 -6.51
C GLY A 26 0.03 10.10 -5.49
N GLY A 27 1.03 10.23 -4.63
CA GLY A 27 1.04 11.17 -3.53
C GLY A 27 0.48 10.61 -2.22
N MET A 28 -0.04 9.40 -2.24
CA MET A 28 -0.58 8.74 -1.04
C MET A 28 0.39 7.72 -0.48
N SER A 29 0.21 7.39 0.78
CA SER A 29 1.03 6.38 1.44
C SER A 29 0.15 5.53 2.37
N PHE A 30 0.67 4.36 2.74
CA PHE A 30 -0.01 3.50 3.69
C PHE A 30 1.01 2.65 4.45
N ASN A 31 0.64 2.23 5.66
CA ASN A 31 1.46 1.39 6.51
C ASN A 31 0.96 -0.05 6.46
N VAL A 32 1.91 -0.98 6.45
CA VAL A 32 1.61 -2.41 6.57
C VAL A 32 2.15 -2.88 7.92
N PRO A 33 1.28 -3.41 8.80
CA PRO A 33 1.73 -3.92 10.09
C PRO A 33 2.73 -5.06 9.95
N LYS A 34 3.55 -5.22 10.98
CA LYS A 34 4.50 -6.32 11.07
C LYS A 34 3.76 -7.66 11.00
N ASN A 35 4.33 -8.62 10.27
CA ASN A 35 3.79 -9.98 10.11
C ASN A 35 2.39 -10.02 9.50
N SER A 36 2.06 -9.00 8.71
CA SER A 36 0.79 -8.93 7.99
C SER A 36 1.01 -9.07 6.50
N SER A 37 -0.03 -9.43 5.80
CA SER A 37 -0.06 -9.44 4.35
C SER A 37 -1.16 -8.50 3.84
N PHE A 38 -1.11 -8.19 2.57
CA PHE A 38 -2.13 -7.34 1.96
C PHE A 38 -2.32 -7.74 0.50
N ASN A 39 -3.46 -7.37 -0.04
CA ASN A 39 -3.79 -7.64 -1.44
C ASN A 39 -3.83 -6.32 -2.21
N VAL A 40 -3.29 -6.33 -3.41
CA VAL A 40 -3.32 -5.15 -4.28
C VAL A 40 -3.77 -5.56 -5.68
N LYS A 41 -4.46 -4.64 -6.33
CA LYS A 41 -4.77 -4.70 -7.76
C LYS A 41 -4.27 -3.42 -8.37
N VAL A 42 -3.32 -3.51 -9.29
CA VAL A 42 -2.75 -2.34 -9.94
C VAL A 42 -3.61 -1.99 -11.15
N SER A 43 -4.26 -0.81 -11.10
CA SER A 43 -5.08 -0.33 -12.22
C SER A 43 -4.28 0.47 -13.23
N LYS A 44 -3.20 1.11 -12.78
CA LYS A 44 -2.28 1.86 -13.65
C LYS A 44 -0.87 1.59 -13.16
N ILE A 45 0.10 1.67 -14.07
CA ILE A 45 1.50 1.46 -13.70
C ILE A 45 1.86 2.37 -12.53
N ILE A 46 2.41 1.79 -11.48
CA ILE A 46 2.77 2.53 -10.27
C ILE A 46 4.28 2.64 -10.12
N ASN A 47 4.71 3.76 -9.55
CA ASN A 47 6.05 3.93 -9.00
C ASN A 47 5.91 4.08 -7.50
N TYR A 48 6.69 3.32 -6.74
CA TYR A 48 6.54 3.31 -5.30
C TYR A 48 7.88 3.05 -4.62
N THR A 49 7.94 3.36 -3.33
CA THR A 49 9.02 2.94 -2.45
C THR A 49 8.44 2.21 -1.24
N CYS A 50 9.24 1.31 -0.70
CA CYS A 50 8.89 0.58 0.50
C CYS A 50 10.02 0.78 1.50
N THR A 51 9.66 1.31 2.68
CA THR A 51 10.60 1.51 3.77
C THR A 51 10.25 0.57 4.91
N TYR A 52 11.26 -0.14 5.43
CA TYR A 52 11.08 -1.05 6.55
C TYR A 52 11.54 -0.38 7.83
N PHE A 53 10.72 -0.51 8.87
CA PHE A 53 11.05 0.01 10.20
C PHE A 53 11.13 -1.11 11.20
N ASP A 54 12.06 -1.02 12.12
CA ASP A 54 12.09 -1.88 13.29
C ASP A 54 11.01 -1.43 14.28
N GLU A 55 10.34 -2.40 14.87
CA GLU A 55 9.31 -2.12 15.86
C GLU A 55 9.71 -2.58 17.24
#